data_d30b47d276c57f88dc1182f1e1de734c
#
_entry.id   d30b47d276c57f88dc1182f1e1de734c
#
_cell.length_a   1.000
_cell.length_b   1.000
_cell.length_c   1.000
_cell.angle_alpha   90.00
_cell.angle_beta   90.00
_cell.angle_gamma   90.00
#
_symmetry.space_group_name_H-M   'P 1'
#
loop_
_entity.id
_entity.type
_entity.pdbx_description
1 polymer ?
#
loop_
_entity_poly.entity_id
_entity_poly.type
_entity_poly.pdbx_seq_one_letter_code
_entity_poly.pdbx_strand_id
1 'polypeptide(L)'
;MPRKTTLSQLRRDQGWTQEDLADRSAVSRAEVSAIETGRLMPSVAVALRLAAALGQSVEQIFGPPSLTRTVPWAWEHAVTGDGRTWKADVDGRTIAFPVELTAAGVLPHDAWFDGQQLHARSGSAPESTLVIAGCDPLVGLLVRELAHHHRIRVLPLLRSSAQAIELLRQGLVHVAGLHVTDADGRSTNADVVRARIGPGHRLLHQVRWESGIAVGSDRRERSVAALLRAKVRWVNREEGSAARQTFDTLLASHRRPAGYDHVVGDLRAVATTVSSGWAEAGVCVRPAAAAAHVSFIPVHQEAYELCVRDAVMDDRRVSALLTTLRSTTYRQFLADVPGCSSAHTGDVRAVA
;
A
#
# COMPACT_ATOMS: atom_id res chain seq x y z
N MET A 1 29.29 9.83 23.36
CA MET A 1 28.47 9.35 24.50
C MET A 1 28.46 7.83 24.49
N PRO A 2 28.66 7.15 25.64
CA PRO A 2 28.62 5.69 25.64
C PRO A 2 27.23 5.19 25.20
N ARG A 3 27.21 4.25 24.24
CA ARG A 3 25.99 3.61 23.76
C ARG A 3 25.31 2.88 24.93
N LYS A 4 24.06 3.21 25.23
CA LYS A 4 23.21 2.42 26.13
C LYS A 4 23.05 1.04 25.50
N THR A 5 23.42 -0.01 26.21
CA THR A 5 23.31 -1.39 25.73
C THR A 5 21.84 -1.82 25.63
N THR A 6 21.56 -2.74 24.72
CA THR A 6 20.23 -3.40 24.59
C THR A 6 19.76 -3.97 25.93
N LEU A 7 20.68 -4.45 26.78
CA LEU A 7 20.41 -4.99 28.11
C LEU A 7 19.64 -3.98 28.99
N SER A 8 20.10 -2.71 29.05
CA SER A 8 19.46 -1.69 29.87
C SER A 8 18.04 -1.33 29.37
N GLN A 9 17.79 -1.45 28.08
CA GLN A 9 16.47 -1.20 27.51
C GLN A 9 15.51 -2.34 27.88
N LEU A 10 15.90 -3.60 27.63
CA LEU A 10 15.08 -4.78 27.92
C LEU A 10 14.72 -4.86 29.40
N ARG A 11 15.65 -4.57 30.30
CA ARG A 11 15.37 -4.51 31.75
C ARG A 11 14.30 -3.48 32.09
N ARG A 12 14.39 -2.27 31.50
CA ARG A 12 13.40 -1.20 31.75
C ARG A 12 12.04 -1.52 31.17
N ASP A 13 11.99 -2.19 30.04
CA ASP A 13 10.74 -2.62 29.41
C ASP A 13 9.99 -3.63 30.30
N GLN A 14 10.72 -4.39 31.15
CA GLN A 14 10.18 -5.24 32.20
C GLN A 14 9.84 -4.47 33.50
N GLY A 15 10.12 -3.18 33.59
CA GLY A 15 9.94 -2.39 34.78
C GLY A 15 10.95 -2.69 35.90
N TRP A 16 12.07 -3.36 35.63
CA TRP A 16 13.02 -3.81 36.63
C TRP A 16 14.11 -2.78 36.92
N THR A 17 14.56 -2.76 38.18
CA THR A 17 15.80 -2.08 38.60
C THR A 17 17.01 -2.92 38.24
N GLN A 18 18.22 -2.36 38.36
CA GLN A 18 19.48 -3.13 38.19
C GLN A 18 19.62 -4.21 39.26
N GLU A 19 19.08 -3.99 40.46
CA GLU A 19 19.01 -4.96 41.55
C GLU A 19 18.12 -6.15 41.17
N ASP A 20 16.90 -5.87 40.65
CA ASP A 20 15.97 -6.94 40.23
C ASP A 20 16.59 -7.85 39.15
N LEU A 21 17.30 -7.25 38.19
CA LEU A 21 17.98 -8.05 37.17
C LEU A 21 19.16 -8.86 37.74
N ALA A 22 19.90 -8.27 38.67
CA ALA A 22 21.02 -8.91 39.36
C ALA A 22 20.54 -10.16 40.11
N ASP A 23 19.48 -10.04 40.91
CA ASP A 23 18.89 -11.14 41.67
C ASP A 23 18.37 -12.25 40.76
N ARG A 24 17.61 -11.89 39.72
CA ARG A 24 16.99 -12.85 38.79
C ARG A 24 18.00 -13.60 37.93
N SER A 25 19.15 -12.96 37.64
CA SER A 25 20.21 -13.54 36.81
C SER A 25 21.35 -14.18 37.64
N ALA A 26 21.32 -14.08 38.96
CA ALA A 26 22.43 -14.44 39.86
C ALA A 26 23.77 -13.81 39.42
N VAL A 27 23.73 -12.52 39.02
CA VAL A 27 24.88 -11.70 38.64
C VAL A 27 24.91 -10.51 39.60
N SER A 28 26.08 -10.05 40.00
CA SER A 28 26.14 -8.90 40.92
C SER A 28 25.60 -7.62 40.27
N ARG A 29 24.95 -6.73 41.07
CA ARG A 29 24.47 -5.43 40.61
C ARG A 29 25.59 -4.58 39.99
N ALA A 30 26.81 -4.64 40.53
CA ALA A 30 27.97 -3.91 40.00
C ALA A 30 28.33 -4.40 38.59
N GLU A 31 28.23 -5.71 38.37
CA GLU A 31 28.50 -6.34 37.08
C GLU A 31 27.38 -5.99 36.04
N VAL A 32 26.13 -6.03 36.46
CA VAL A 32 25.00 -5.58 35.63
C VAL A 32 25.19 -4.12 35.20
N SER A 33 25.53 -3.24 36.13
CA SER A 33 25.78 -1.81 35.85
C SER A 33 27.00 -1.60 34.90
N ALA A 34 28.09 -2.36 35.09
CA ALA A 34 29.27 -2.27 34.24
C ALA A 34 28.97 -2.77 32.81
N ILE A 35 28.16 -3.82 32.65
CA ILE A 35 27.71 -4.36 31.35
C ILE A 35 26.78 -3.37 30.68
N GLU A 36 25.76 -2.84 31.37
CA GLU A 36 24.82 -1.85 30.81
C GLU A 36 25.50 -0.56 30.32
N THR A 37 26.60 -0.18 30.95
CA THR A 37 27.38 1.01 30.56
C THR A 37 28.48 0.71 29.54
N GLY A 38 28.57 -0.57 29.08
CA GLY A 38 29.62 -1.00 28.14
C GLY A 38 31.04 -1.00 28.69
N ARG A 39 31.22 -0.90 30.01
CA ARG A 39 32.55 -0.95 30.68
C ARG A 39 33.05 -2.36 30.88
N LEU A 40 32.14 -3.35 30.85
CA LEU A 40 32.48 -4.75 31.00
C LEU A 40 31.78 -5.56 29.91
N MET A 41 32.52 -6.43 29.24
CA MET A 41 31.95 -7.49 28.37
C MET A 41 31.67 -8.72 29.23
N PRO A 42 30.44 -9.24 29.26
CA PRO A 42 30.11 -10.40 30.08
C PRO A 42 30.83 -11.66 29.58
N SER A 43 31.18 -12.55 30.50
CA SER A 43 31.56 -13.90 30.12
C SER A 43 30.36 -14.64 29.53
N VAL A 44 30.59 -15.72 28.76
CA VAL A 44 29.52 -16.54 28.17
C VAL A 44 28.53 -17.02 29.25
N ALA A 45 29.02 -17.43 30.40
CA ALA A 45 28.18 -17.89 31.51
C ALA A 45 27.28 -16.75 32.08
N VAL A 46 27.81 -15.53 32.19
CA VAL A 46 27.07 -14.35 32.64
C VAL A 46 26.04 -13.93 31.57
N ALA A 47 26.45 -13.93 30.29
CA ALA A 47 25.57 -13.60 29.19
C ALA A 47 24.36 -14.56 29.10
N LEU A 48 24.57 -15.84 29.27
CA LEU A 48 23.51 -16.86 29.29
C LEU A 48 22.52 -16.65 30.45
N ARG A 49 23.01 -16.31 31.65
CA ARG A 49 22.16 -16.03 32.83
C ARG A 49 21.32 -14.79 32.65
N LEU A 50 21.92 -13.71 32.13
CA LEU A 50 21.19 -12.47 31.84
C LEU A 50 20.13 -12.67 30.75
N ALA A 51 20.46 -13.42 29.70
CA ALA A 51 19.54 -13.77 28.61
C ALA A 51 18.36 -14.61 29.12
N ALA A 52 18.63 -15.65 29.93
CA ALA A 52 17.59 -16.47 30.52
C ALA A 52 16.64 -15.66 31.44
N ALA A 53 17.19 -14.77 32.29
CA ALA A 53 16.39 -13.91 33.16
C ALA A 53 15.44 -12.99 32.39
N LEU A 54 15.85 -12.49 31.21
CA LEU A 54 15.08 -11.59 30.36
C LEU A 54 14.21 -12.32 29.32
N GLY A 55 14.29 -13.67 29.24
CA GLY A 55 13.57 -14.44 28.22
C GLY A 55 14.02 -14.12 26.79
N GLN A 56 15.29 -13.77 26.59
CA GLN A 56 15.86 -13.40 25.29
C GLN A 56 17.07 -14.32 24.95
N SER A 57 17.50 -14.32 23.68
CA SER A 57 18.76 -15.00 23.34
C SER A 57 19.98 -14.11 23.63
N VAL A 58 21.14 -14.75 23.82
CA VAL A 58 22.41 -14.03 24.01
C VAL A 58 22.72 -13.13 22.80
N GLU A 59 22.41 -13.61 21.59
CA GLU A 59 22.62 -12.89 20.35
C GLU A 59 21.75 -11.64 20.26
N GLN A 60 20.53 -11.68 20.79
CA GLN A 60 19.64 -10.52 20.84
C GLN A 60 20.15 -9.43 21.78
N ILE A 61 20.82 -9.80 22.86
CA ILE A 61 21.29 -8.85 23.89
C ILE A 61 22.71 -8.36 23.59
N PHE A 62 23.60 -9.27 23.21
CA PHE A 62 25.04 -9.04 23.12
C PHE A 62 25.64 -9.30 21.74
N GLY A 63 24.83 -9.83 20.79
CA GLY A 63 25.30 -10.10 19.43
C GLY A 63 25.74 -8.83 18.70
N PRO A 64 26.61 -8.96 17.72
CA PRO A 64 26.98 -7.82 16.88
C PRO A 64 25.76 -7.26 16.16
N PRO A 65 25.70 -5.94 15.92
CA PRO A 65 24.59 -5.29 15.21
C PRO A 65 24.28 -5.93 13.84
N SER A 66 25.23 -6.65 13.26
CA SER A 66 25.12 -7.34 11.97
C SER A 66 24.31 -8.64 11.99
N LEU A 67 23.91 -9.13 13.16
CA LEU A 67 22.97 -10.28 13.27
C LEU A 67 21.50 -9.87 13.36
N THR A 68 21.20 -8.57 13.38
CA THR A 68 19.85 -8.12 13.07
C THR A 68 19.53 -8.57 11.65
N ARG A 69 18.56 -9.50 11.50
CA ARG A 69 18.01 -9.91 10.20
C ARG A 69 17.86 -8.64 9.38
N THR A 70 18.65 -8.49 8.31
CA THR A 70 18.46 -7.40 7.36
C THR A 70 17.06 -7.57 6.79
N VAL A 71 16.17 -6.69 7.17
CA VAL A 71 14.80 -6.70 6.65
C VAL A 71 14.91 -6.42 5.15
N PRO A 72 14.47 -7.33 4.26
CA PRO A 72 14.58 -7.11 2.83
C PRO A 72 13.73 -5.90 2.43
N TRP A 73 14.25 -5.10 1.51
CA TRP A 73 13.52 -3.99 0.92
C TRP A 73 12.57 -4.50 -0.18
N ALA A 74 11.42 -3.88 -0.27
CA ALA A 74 10.42 -4.21 -1.30
C ALA A 74 10.94 -3.93 -2.72
N TRP A 75 11.75 -2.89 -2.86
CA TRP A 75 12.44 -2.53 -4.11
C TRP A 75 13.74 -1.81 -3.79
N GLU A 76 14.67 -1.86 -4.74
CA GLU A 76 15.90 -1.09 -4.66
C GLU A 76 15.55 0.39 -4.54
N HIS A 77 15.92 0.97 -3.43
CA HIS A 77 15.75 2.37 -3.20
C HIS A 77 17.11 3.00 -2.95
N ALA A 78 17.47 3.94 -3.81
CA ALA A 78 18.47 4.89 -3.44
C ALA A 78 17.89 5.71 -2.29
N VAL A 79 18.31 5.45 -1.05
CA VAL A 79 17.93 6.24 0.11
C VAL A 79 18.64 7.60 0.00
N THR A 80 18.21 8.36 -1.00
CA THR A 80 18.54 9.77 -1.15
C THR A 80 17.38 10.52 -0.53
N GLY A 81 17.32 10.61 0.79
CA GLY A 81 16.22 11.31 1.39
C GLY A 81 16.03 11.03 2.86
N ASP A 82 14.80 11.06 3.31
CA ASP A 82 14.47 11.11 4.72
C ASP A 82 14.50 9.76 5.46
N GLY A 83 14.86 8.66 4.80
CA GLY A 83 15.02 7.32 5.40
C GLY A 83 13.78 6.71 6.05
N ARG A 84 12.60 7.36 6.00
CA ARG A 84 11.38 6.84 6.59
C ARG A 84 10.93 5.55 5.90
N THR A 85 10.50 4.59 6.70
CA THR A 85 10.24 3.23 6.24
C THR A 85 8.98 2.68 6.88
N TRP A 86 8.13 2.04 6.10
CA TRP A 86 7.06 1.18 6.58
C TRP A 86 7.54 -0.27 6.64
N LYS A 87 6.90 -1.08 7.50
CA LYS A 87 7.11 -2.53 7.57
C LYS A 87 5.78 -3.26 7.48
N ALA A 88 5.78 -4.38 6.76
CA ALA A 88 4.66 -5.30 6.71
C ALA A 88 5.16 -6.74 6.59
N ASP A 89 4.42 -7.67 7.17
CA ASP A 89 4.69 -9.10 7.00
C ASP A 89 3.93 -9.61 5.79
N VAL A 90 4.64 -9.93 4.72
CA VAL A 90 4.10 -10.52 3.50
C VAL A 90 4.74 -11.89 3.29
N ASP A 91 3.93 -12.92 3.13
CA ASP A 91 4.39 -14.31 2.92
C ASP A 91 5.35 -14.81 4.00
N GLY A 92 5.05 -14.50 5.27
CA GLY A 92 5.88 -14.90 6.41
C GLY A 92 7.22 -14.18 6.51
N ARG A 93 7.43 -13.11 5.73
CA ARG A 93 8.63 -12.29 5.76
C ARG A 93 8.27 -10.84 6.07
N THR A 94 8.95 -10.24 7.03
CA THR A 94 8.87 -8.78 7.22
C THR A 94 9.59 -8.09 6.09
N ILE A 95 8.92 -7.21 5.37
CA ILE A 95 9.45 -6.42 4.24
C ILE A 95 9.46 -4.94 4.63
N ALA A 96 10.52 -4.24 4.27
CA ALA A 96 10.66 -2.80 4.43
C ALA A 96 10.23 -2.08 3.14
N PHE A 97 9.35 -1.11 3.28
CA PHE A 97 8.84 -0.28 2.19
C PHE A 97 9.30 1.16 2.41
N PRO A 98 9.99 1.79 1.46
CA PRO A 98 10.24 3.23 1.53
C PRO A 98 8.92 4.00 1.64
N VAL A 99 8.88 5.04 2.48
CA VAL A 99 7.67 5.88 2.59
C VAL A 99 7.50 6.67 1.31
N GLU A 100 6.32 6.58 0.73
CA GLU A 100 5.94 7.29 -0.49
C GLU A 100 4.58 7.98 -0.31
N LEU A 101 4.19 8.80 -1.28
CA LEU A 101 2.86 9.38 -1.31
C LEU A 101 1.81 8.28 -1.53
N THR A 102 0.79 8.25 -0.67
CA THR A 102 -0.30 7.28 -0.77
C THR A 102 -1.62 7.94 -1.16
N ALA A 103 -2.54 7.14 -1.68
CA ALA A 103 -3.90 7.58 -1.94
C ALA A 103 -4.67 7.97 -0.66
N ALA A 104 -4.23 7.51 0.52
CA ALA A 104 -4.79 7.87 1.82
C ALA A 104 -4.05 9.05 2.50
N GLY A 105 -3.12 9.70 1.80
CA GLY A 105 -2.30 10.79 2.34
C GLY A 105 -1.04 10.30 3.06
N VAL A 106 -0.58 11.04 4.08
CA VAL A 106 0.62 10.71 4.86
C VAL A 106 0.28 9.69 5.94
N LEU A 107 0.97 8.56 5.95
CA LEU A 107 0.82 7.52 6.96
C LEU A 107 2.04 7.50 7.89
N PRO A 108 1.86 7.16 9.19
CA PRO A 108 2.97 7.01 10.12
C PRO A 108 3.97 5.95 9.64
N HIS A 109 5.26 6.24 9.76
CA HIS A 109 6.33 5.31 9.44
C HIS A 109 6.70 4.42 10.64
N ASP A 110 7.29 3.27 10.36
CA ASP A 110 7.61 2.23 11.36
C ASP A 110 9.07 2.23 11.76
N ALA A 111 9.92 2.76 10.91
CA ALA A 111 11.36 2.77 11.11
C ALA A 111 12.01 3.93 10.37
N TRP A 112 13.24 4.22 10.75
CA TRP A 112 14.12 5.16 10.09
C TRP A 112 15.39 4.44 9.63
N PHE A 113 15.76 4.60 8.37
CA PHE A 113 16.99 4.08 7.80
C PHE A 113 18.04 5.20 7.73
N ASP A 114 19.21 5.02 8.36
CA ASP A 114 20.28 6.02 8.44
C ASP A 114 21.36 5.86 7.36
N GLY A 115 21.10 4.99 6.38
CA GLY A 115 22.06 4.61 5.33
C GLY A 115 22.84 3.32 5.66
N GLN A 116 22.78 2.84 6.91
CA GLN A 116 23.45 1.61 7.35
C GLN A 116 22.51 0.66 8.09
N GLN A 117 21.64 1.19 8.95
CA GLN A 117 20.76 0.40 9.80
C GLN A 117 19.33 0.93 9.82
N LEU A 118 18.39 0.01 10.02
CA LEU A 118 16.98 0.31 10.17
C LEU A 118 16.63 0.43 11.67
N HIS A 119 16.35 1.65 12.11
CA HIS A 119 15.98 1.97 13.49
C HIS A 119 14.46 1.89 13.65
N ALA A 120 13.96 0.84 14.34
CA ALA A 120 12.53 0.65 14.55
C ALA A 120 11.95 1.71 15.51
N ARG A 121 10.71 2.13 15.24
CA ARG A 121 9.88 2.89 16.18
C ARG A 121 9.04 1.92 17.03
N SER A 122 8.73 2.33 18.25
CA SER A 122 7.76 1.63 19.11
C SER A 122 6.35 1.68 18.49
N GLY A 123 5.58 0.62 18.66
CA GLY A 123 4.19 0.53 18.17
C GLY A 123 4.04 0.13 16.69
N SER A 124 5.11 -0.27 16.02
CA SER A 124 5.02 -0.90 14.70
C SER A 124 4.41 -2.30 14.82
N ALA A 125 3.44 -2.60 13.97
CA ALA A 125 2.74 -3.90 13.92
C ALA A 125 2.70 -4.42 12.47
N PRO A 126 3.85 -4.93 11.95
CA PRO A 126 3.94 -5.44 10.58
C PRO A 126 2.94 -6.57 10.29
N GLU A 127 2.67 -7.42 11.30
CA GLU A 127 1.73 -8.54 11.24
C GLU A 127 0.26 -8.11 11.11
N SER A 128 -0.05 -6.88 11.51
CA SER A 128 -1.39 -6.28 11.37
C SER A 128 -1.48 -5.29 10.19
N THR A 129 -0.49 -5.30 9.30
CA THR A 129 -0.43 -4.41 8.15
C THR A 129 -0.80 -5.14 6.87
N LEU A 130 -1.85 -4.68 6.19
CA LEU A 130 -2.28 -5.14 4.87
C LEU A 130 -1.70 -4.21 3.80
N VAL A 131 -0.91 -4.74 2.88
CA VAL A 131 -0.36 -3.97 1.75
C VAL A 131 -1.23 -4.18 0.54
N ILE A 132 -1.78 -3.09 0.00
CA ILE A 132 -2.61 -3.08 -1.21
C ILE A 132 -1.91 -2.21 -2.25
N ALA A 133 -1.61 -2.76 -3.41
CA ALA A 133 -1.13 -1.98 -4.56
C ALA A 133 -2.28 -1.76 -5.55
N GLY A 134 -2.50 -0.51 -5.97
CA GLY A 134 -3.56 -0.18 -6.92
C GLY A 134 -3.74 1.32 -7.08
N CYS A 135 -4.68 1.71 -7.91
CA CYS A 135 -4.98 3.12 -8.21
C CYS A 135 -6.38 3.55 -7.76
N ASP A 136 -6.94 2.87 -6.76
CA ASP A 136 -8.28 3.16 -6.22
C ASP A 136 -8.34 4.56 -5.57
N PRO A 137 -9.13 5.51 -6.10
CA PRO A 137 -9.29 6.81 -5.48
C PRO A 137 -10.12 6.74 -4.18
N LEU A 138 -10.81 5.62 -3.93
CA LEU A 138 -11.69 5.40 -2.78
C LEU A 138 -11.02 4.58 -1.68
N VAL A 139 -9.76 4.20 -1.81
CA VAL A 139 -9.05 3.34 -0.86
C VAL A 139 -9.07 3.89 0.57
N GLY A 140 -9.24 5.20 0.75
CA GLY A 140 -9.41 5.83 2.06
C GLY A 140 -10.60 5.27 2.85
N LEU A 141 -11.66 4.82 2.19
CA LEU A 141 -12.80 4.16 2.85
C LEU A 141 -12.37 2.81 3.44
N LEU A 142 -11.62 1.99 2.68
CA LEU A 142 -11.08 0.72 3.19
C LEU A 142 -10.09 0.95 4.33
N VAL A 143 -9.19 1.93 4.20
CA VAL A 143 -8.22 2.29 5.26
C VAL A 143 -8.94 2.58 6.55
N ARG A 144 -9.99 3.41 6.51
CA ARG A 144 -10.80 3.78 7.69
C ARG A 144 -11.51 2.58 8.30
N GLU A 145 -12.24 1.82 7.50
CA GLU A 145 -13.08 0.72 7.99
C GLU A 145 -12.24 -0.42 8.59
N LEU A 146 -11.14 -0.80 7.91
CA LEU A 146 -10.23 -1.82 8.41
C LEU A 146 -9.51 -1.40 9.69
N ALA A 147 -9.09 -0.14 9.81
CA ALA A 147 -8.48 0.38 11.02
C ALA A 147 -9.47 0.41 12.18
N HIS A 148 -10.70 0.89 11.95
CA HIS A 148 -11.70 1.09 12.99
C HIS A 148 -12.26 -0.23 13.53
N HIS A 149 -12.66 -1.13 12.63
CA HIS A 149 -13.37 -2.36 13.02
C HIS A 149 -12.46 -3.56 13.25
N HIS A 150 -11.29 -3.61 12.62
CA HIS A 150 -10.43 -4.81 12.65
C HIS A 150 -9.04 -4.54 13.23
N ARG A 151 -8.69 -3.28 13.53
CA ARG A 151 -7.34 -2.85 13.95
C ARG A 151 -6.26 -3.29 12.95
N ILE A 152 -6.60 -3.23 11.66
CA ILE A 152 -5.69 -3.54 10.57
C ILE A 152 -5.28 -2.21 9.93
N ARG A 153 -3.97 -1.98 9.87
CA ARG A 153 -3.41 -0.88 9.10
C ARG A 153 -3.34 -1.27 7.63
N VAL A 154 -3.73 -0.37 6.74
CA VAL A 154 -3.55 -0.56 5.30
C VAL A 154 -2.41 0.33 4.81
N LEU A 155 -1.50 -0.23 4.01
CA LEU A 155 -0.53 0.51 3.20
C LEU A 155 -1.01 0.51 1.74
N PRO A 156 -1.66 1.59 1.29
CA PRO A 156 -2.18 1.69 -0.08
C PRO A 156 -1.10 2.27 -0.99
N LEU A 157 -0.38 1.42 -1.69
CA LEU A 157 0.64 1.80 -2.66
C LEU A 157 -0.01 2.20 -3.98
N LEU A 158 0.30 3.40 -4.48
CA LEU A 158 -0.21 3.87 -5.77
C LEU A 158 0.51 3.17 -6.91
N ARG A 159 -0.19 2.28 -7.61
CA ARG A 159 0.35 1.48 -8.72
C ARG A 159 -0.72 1.31 -9.80
N SER A 160 -0.29 1.26 -11.06
CA SER A 160 -1.18 0.82 -12.14
C SER A 160 -1.56 -0.66 -11.98
N SER A 161 -2.61 -1.11 -12.66
CA SER A 161 -3.01 -2.52 -12.63
C SER A 161 -1.86 -3.46 -13.01
N ALA A 162 -1.06 -3.10 -14.01
CA ALA A 162 0.09 -3.89 -14.43
C ALA A 162 1.19 -3.96 -13.37
N GLN A 163 1.50 -2.84 -12.71
CA GLN A 163 2.47 -2.79 -11.61
C GLN A 163 1.97 -3.53 -10.37
N ALA A 164 0.67 -3.40 -10.05
CA ALA A 164 0.08 -4.07 -8.91
C ALA A 164 0.14 -5.60 -9.03
N ILE A 165 -0.18 -6.16 -10.21
CA ILE A 165 -0.03 -7.59 -10.49
C ILE A 165 1.41 -8.05 -10.35
N GLU A 166 2.36 -7.27 -10.84
CA GLU A 166 3.77 -7.63 -10.76
C GLU A 166 4.26 -7.68 -9.31
N LEU A 167 3.86 -6.71 -8.47
CA LEU A 167 4.18 -6.73 -7.05
C LEU A 167 3.54 -7.93 -6.32
N LEU A 168 2.31 -8.30 -6.69
CA LEU A 168 1.65 -9.51 -6.16
C LEU A 168 2.41 -10.78 -6.57
N ARG A 169 2.84 -10.88 -7.84
CA ARG A 169 3.65 -12.00 -8.36
C ARG A 169 4.97 -12.15 -7.60
N GLN A 170 5.61 -11.04 -7.25
CA GLN A 170 6.87 -11.02 -6.49
C GLN A 170 6.68 -11.31 -4.99
N GLY A 171 5.44 -11.42 -4.50
CA GLY A 171 5.16 -11.59 -3.08
C GLY A 171 5.53 -10.37 -2.24
N LEU A 172 5.41 -9.17 -2.80
CA LEU A 172 5.70 -7.90 -2.13
C LEU A 172 4.44 -7.23 -1.58
N VAL A 173 3.26 -7.65 -2.04
CA VAL A 173 1.97 -7.12 -1.57
C VAL A 173 1.00 -8.27 -1.31
N HIS A 174 0.00 -8.02 -0.46
CA HIS A 174 -1.06 -8.99 -0.19
C HIS A 174 -2.14 -8.94 -1.26
N VAL A 175 -2.39 -7.74 -1.81
CA VAL A 175 -3.54 -7.45 -2.67
C VAL A 175 -3.11 -6.57 -3.83
N ALA A 176 -3.55 -6.94 -5.05
CA ALA A 176 -3.43 -6.11 -6.24
C ALA A 176 -4.79 -5.62 -6.72
N GLY A 177 -4.98 -4.31 -6.84
CA GLY A 177 -6.19 -3.68 -7.36
C GLY A 177 -6.16 -3.55 -8.88
N LEU A 178 -7.22 -3.99 -9.54
CA LEU A 178 -7.31 -4.12 -11.00
C LEU A 178 -8.62 -3.54 -11.53
N HIS A 179 -8.56 -2.87 -12.68
CA HIS A 179 -9.75 -2.40 -13.42
C HIS A 179 -9.50 -2.38 -14.94
N VAL A 180 -9.02 -3.49 -15.47
CA VAL A 180 -8.70 -3.63 -16.90
C VAL A 180 -9.96 -4.04 -17.68
N THR A 181 -10.20 -3.40 -18.82
CA THR A 181 -11.31 -3.67 -19.72
C THR A 181 -10.82 -3.93 -21.15
N ASP A 182 -11.62 -4.65 -21.93
CA ASP A 182 -11.45 -4.72 -23.37
C ASP A 182 -12.01 -3.45 -24.08
N ALA A 183 -11.95 -3.44 -25.41
CA ALA A 183 -12.44 -2.33 -26.22
C ALA A 183 -13.97 -2.09 -26.07
N ASP A 184 -14.73 -3.12 -25.67
CA ASP A 184 -16.17 -3.05 -25.43
C ASP A 184 -16.51 -2.66 -23.99
N GLY A 185 -15.50 -2.38 -23.15
CA GLY A 185 -15.67 -2.03 -21.73
C GLY A 185 -15.98 -3.22 -20.82
N ARG A 186 -15.80 -4.47 -21.29
CA ARG A 186 -15.96 -5.67 -20.45
C ARG A 186 -14.73 -5.90 -19.61
N SER A 187 -14.91 -6.25 -18.33
CA SER A 187 -13.77 -6.55 -17.43
C SER A 187 -12.99 -7.76 -17.93
N THR A 188 -11.69 -7.57 -18.11
CA THR A 188 -10.70 -8.61 -18.47
C THR A 188 -9.76 -8.93 -17.30
N ASN A 189 -10.07 -8.49 -16.09
CA ASN A 189 -9.20 -8.66 -14.90
C ASN A 189 -8.80 -10.13 -14.70
N ALA A 190 -9.73 -11.10 -14.84
CA ALA A 190 -9.42 -12.52 -14.68
C ALA A 190 -8.45 -13.03 -15.76
N ASP A 191 -8.61 -12.60 -17.01
CA ASP A 191 -7.75 -13.00 -18.12
C ASP A 191 -6.34 -12.45 -17.95
N VAL A 192 -6.24 -11.20 -17.50
CA VAL A 192 -4.95 -10.56 -17.19
C VAL A 192 -4.25 -11.26 -16.03
N VAL A 193 -4.97 -11.60 -14.95
CA VAL A 193 -4.40 -12.37 -13.82
C VAL A 193 -3.92 -13.73 -14.30
N ARG A 194 -4.75 -14.47 -15.04
CA ARG A 194 -4.39 -15.80 -15.58
C ARG A 194 -3.15 -15.72 -16.46
N ALA A 195 -3.08 -14.75 -17.36
CA ALA A 195 -1.96 -14.58 -18.29
C ALA A 195 -0.65 -14.15 -17.59
N ARG A 196 -0.73 -13.34 -16.54
CA ARG A 196 0.45 -12.75 -15.90
C ARG A 196 1.00 -13.56 -14.74
N ILE A 197 0.13 -14.17 -13.93
CA ILE A 197 0.51 -14.82 -12.68
C ILE A 197 -0.09 -16.23 -12.51
N GLY A 198 -0.93 -16.66 -13.46
CA GLY A 198 -1.51 -18.02 -13.48
C GLY A 198 -2.72 -18.20 -12.57
N PRO A 199 -3.19 -19.46 -12.43
CA PRO A 199 -4.30 -19.83 -11.55
C PRO A 199 -3.90 -19.71 -10.07
N GLY A 200 -4.85 -20.04 -9.15
CA GLY A 200 -4.59 -20.00 -7.69
C GLY A 200 -4.78 -18.60 -7.10
N HIS A 201 -5.58 -17.77 -7.74
CA HIS A 201 -5.92 -16.43 -7.32
C HIS A 201 -7.43 -16.23 -7.25
N ARG A 202 -7.87 -15.29 -6.43
CA ARG A 202 -9.26 -14.85 -6.34
C ARG A 202 -9.37 -13.36 -6.63
N LEU A 203 -10.47 -13.00 -7.26
CA LEU A 203 -10.87 -11.62 -7.44
C LEU A 203 -12.02 -11.31 -6.48
N LEU A 204 -11.80 -10.35 -5.59
CA LEU A 204 -12.82 -9.81 -4.68
C LEU A 204 -13.38 -8.55 -5.33
N HIS A 205 -14.64 -8.52 -5.66
CA HIS A 205 -15.26 -7.35 -6.27
C HIS A 205 -15.38 -6.24 -5.23
N GLN A 206 -14.70 -5.10 -5.45
CA GLN A 206 -14.77 -3.96 -4.53
C GLN A 206 -15.87 -2.99 -4.94
N VAL A 207 -15.89 -2.55 -6.19
CA VAL A 207 -16.84 -1.55 -6.68
C VAL A 207 -16.92 -1.60 -8.21
N ARG A 208 -18.07 -1.23 -8.75
CA ARG A 208 -18.19 -0.84 -10.16
C ARG A 208 -18.30 0.67 -10.23
N TRP A 209 -17.54 1.30 -11.10
CA TRP A 209 -17.57 2.74 -11.31
C TRP A 209 -17.64 3.13 -12.77
N GLU A 210 -18.07 4.36 -13.03
CA GLU A 210 -18.02 4.95 -14.36
C GLU A 210 -16.60 5.42 -14.68
N SER A 211 -16.05 4.90 -15.78
CA SER A 211 -14.84 5.40 -16.44
C SER A 211 -15.21 6.34 -17.57
N GLY A 212 -14.43 7.40 -17.76
CA GLY A 212 -14.73 8.39 -18.77
C GLY A 212 -13.73 9.55 -18.76
N ILE A 213 -14.18 10.70 -19.20
CA ILE A 213 -13.34 11.88 -19.40
C ILE A 213 -13.74 12.97 -18.42
N ALA A 214 -12.79 13.38 -17.55
CA ALA A 214 -12.88 14.63 -16.82
C ALA A 214 -12.66 15.79 -17.80
N VAL A 215 -13.51 16.82 -17.70
CA VAL A 215 -13.52 17.96 -18.62
C VAL A 215 -13.56 19.25 -17.81
N GLY A 216 -12.75 20.21 -18.19
CA GLY A 216 -12.72 21.54 -17.55
C GLY A 216 -14.11 22.20 -17.55
N SER A 217 -14.41 22.93 -16.49
CA SER A 217 -15.73 23.55 -16.27
C SER A 217 -16.11 24.58 -17.31
N ASP A 218 -15.15 25.20 -17.95
CA ASP A 218 -15.29 26.22 -19.01
C ASP A 218 -15.55 25.64 -20.40
N ARG A 219 -15.38 24.30 -20.54
CA ARG A 219 -15.58 23.59 -21.81
C ARG A 219 -17.06 23.32 -22.07
N ARG A 220 -17.43 23.38 -23.37
CA ARG A 220 -18.81 23.20 -23.84
C ARG A 220 -19.08 21.82 -24.44
N GLU A 221 -18.04 21.06 -24.74
CA GLU A 221 -18.13 19.71 -25.31
C GLU A 221 -18.82 18.76 -24.33
N ARG A 222 -19.79 18.00 -24.83
CA ARG A 222 -20.60 17.05 -24.02
C ARG A 222 -20.53 15.63 -24.56
N SER A 223 -19.63 15.36 -25.52
CA SER A 223 -19.40 14.02 -26.05
C SER A 223 -17.92 13.78 -26.34
N VAL A 224 -17.51 12.51 -26.28
CA VAL A 224 -16.14 12.07 -26.62
C VAL A 224 -15.76 12.55 -28.02
N ALA A 225 -16.65 12.33 -29.01
CA ALA A 225 -16.40 12.73 -30.40
C ALA A 225 -16.20 14.25 -30.56
N ALA A 226 -16.90 15.08 -29.77
CA ALA A 226 -16.70 16.53 -29.80
C ALA A 226 -15.34 16.91 -29.21
N LEU A 227 -14.92 16.29 -28.09
CA LEU A 227 -13.62 16.54 -27.48
C LEU A 227 -12.46 16.14 -28.39
N LEU A 228 -12.55 14.98 -29.04
CA LEU A 228 -11.49 14.50 -29.94
C LEU A 228 -11.32 15.38 -31.20
N ARG A 229 -12.40 16.05 -31.65
CA ARG A 229 -12.34 17.00 -32.78
C ARG A 229 -11.89 18.39 -32.35
N ALA A 230 -12.07 18.74 -31.10
CA ALA A 230 -11.68 20.04 -30.57
C ALA A 230 -10.15 20.11 -30.31
N LYS A 231 -9.58 21.31 -30.36
CA LYS A 231 -8.20 21.55 -29.93
C LYS A 231 -8.15 21.61 -28.40
N VAL A 232 -8.15 20.43 -27.77
CA VAL A 232 -8.15 20.26 -26.31
C VAL A 232 -6.75 19.85 -25.86
N ARG A 233 -6.28 20.43 -24.76
CA ARG A 233 -5.06 20.05 -24.06
C ARG A 233 -5.38 18.91 -23.09
N TRP A 234 -4.79 17.74 -23.32
CA TRP A 234 -5.05 16.55 -22.53
C TRP A 234 -4.01 16.34 -21.45
N VAL A 235 -4.39 15.62 -20.41
CA VAL A 235 -3.51 14.95 -19.46
C VAL A 235 -3.75 13.45 -19.54
N ASN A 236 -2.70 12.67 -19.38
CA ASN A 236 -2.70 11.24 -19.58
C ASN A 236 -2.13 10.50 -18.36
N ARG A 237 -2.24 9.19 -18.39
CA ARG A 237 -1.63 8.29 -17.43
C ARG A 237 -0.45 7.57 -18.07
N GLU A 238 0.39 6.98 -17.21
CA GLU A 238 1.51 6.15 -17.62
C GLU A 238 1.07 4.96 -18.48
N GLU A 239 1.98 4.48 -19.31
CA GLU A 239 1.78 3.28 -20.10
C GLU A 239 1.50 2.07 -19.20
N GLY A 240 0.56 1.20 -19.62
CA GLY A 240 0.11 0.05 -18.82
C GLY A 240 -0.96 0.35 -17.79
N SER A 241 -1.40 1.62 -17.63
CA SER A 241 -2.60 1.94 -16.86
C SER A 241 -3.88 1.73 -17.68
N ALA A 242 -4.98 1.33 -17.03
CA ALA A 242 -6.28 1.14 -17.69
C ALA A 242 -6.78 2.46 -18.32
N ALA A 243 -6.64 3.59 -17.64
CA ALA A 243 -7.04 4.89 -18.18
C ALA A 243 -6.25 5.27 -19.44
N ARG A 244 -4.95 4.91 -19.52
CA ARG A 244 -4.15 5.09 -20.74
C ARG A 244 -4.66 4.20 -21.87
N GLN A 245 -4.95 2.93 -21.59
CA GLN A 245 -5.51 2.01 -22.59
C GLN A 245 -6.86 2.51 -23.10
N THR A 246 -7.74 2.98 -22.22
CA THR A 246 -9.00 3.61 -22.60
C THR A 246 -8.76 4.81 -23.52
N PHE A 247 -7.83 5.70 -23.17
CA PHE A 247 -7.54 6.87 -23.98
C PHE A 247 -6.98 6.49 -25.36
N ASP A 248 -6.06 5.55 -25.43
CA ASP A 248 -5.50 5.07 -26.70
C ASP A 248 -6.58 4.40 -27.57
N THR A 249 -7.51 3.67 -26.96
CA THR A 249 -8.69 3.10 -27.66
C THR A 249 -9.61 4.19 -28.20
N LEU A 250 -9.89 5.23 -27.43
CA LEU A 250 -10.73 6.36 -27.89
C LEU A 250 -10.06 7.14 -29.01
N LEU A 251 -8.75 7.30 -28.98
CA LEU A 251 -7.99 7.93 -30.06
C LEU A 251 -8.02 7.11 -31.34
N ALA A 252 -7.98 5.78 -31.24
CA ALA A 252 -7.95 4.86 -32.36
C ALA A 252 -6.99 5.33 -33.49
N SER A 253 -7.58 5.81 -34.61
CA SER A 253 -6.84 6.36 -35.76
C SER A 253 -6.62 7.87 -35.69
N HIS A 254 -7.07 8.56 -34.62
CA HIS A 254 -6.85 9.99 -34.48
C HIS A 254 -5.38 10.29 -34.19
N ARG A 255 -4.94 11.48 -34.64
CA ARG A 255 -3.60 11.97 -34.29
C ARG A 255 -3.54 12.20 -32.79
N ARG A 256 -2.39 11.91 -32.16
CA ARG A 256 -2.14 12.23 -30.74
C ARG A 256 -2.39 13.71 -30.49
N PRO A 257 -3.27 14.07 -29.52
CA PRO A 257 -3.60 15.46 -29.22
C PRO A 257 -2.52 16.14 -28.41
N ALA A 258 -2.62 17.47 -28.27
CA ALA A 258 -1.76 18.23 -27.37
C ALA A 258 -1.88 17.70 -25.94
N GLY A 259 -0.76 17.52 -25.25
CA GLY A 259 -0.70 17.02 -23.88
C GLY A 259 -0.77 15.48 -23.73
N TYR A 260 -0.80 14.74 -24.84
CA TYR A 260 -0.78 13.27 -24.79
C TYR A 260 0.40 12.71 -23.97
N ASP A 261 1.54 13.36 -24.02
CA ASP A 261 2.76 12.98 -23.29
C ASP A 261 2.85 13.64 -21.90
N HIS A 262 1.86 14.44 -21.51
CA HIS A 262 1.74 14.98 -20.15
C HIS A 262 1.15 13.90 -19.24
N VAL A 263 2.02 13.20 -18.52
CA VAL A 263 1.69 12.00 -17.72
C VAL A 263 1.64 12.34 -16.23
N VAL A 264 0.60 11.86 -15.54
CA VAL A 264 0.42 11.99 -14.09
C VAL A 264 0.23 10.61 -13.43
N GLY A 265 0.53 10.53 -12.14
CA GLY A 265 0.72 9.26 -11.42
C GLY A 265 -0.56 8.51 -11.04
N ASP A 266 -1.74 9.16 -10.94
CA ASP A 266 -2.99 8.52 -10.53
C ASP A 266 -4.25 9.18 -11.10
N LEU A 267 -5.41 8.55 -10.90
CA LEU A 267 -6.71 9.02 -11.41
C LEU A 267 -7.15 10.34 -10.79
N ARG A 268 -6.78 10.63 -9.53
CA ARG A 268 -7.08 11.90 -8.86
C ARG A 268 -6.20 13.01 -9.41
N ALA A 269 -4.93 12.70 -9.68
CA ALA A 269 -4.02 13.65 -10.31
C ALA A 269 -4.51 14.08 -11.70
N VAL A 270 -5.14 13.19 -12.49
CA VAL A 270 -5.81 13.55 -13.74
C VAL A 270 -6.89 14.60 -13.48
N ALA A 271 -7.83 14.31 -12.57
CA ALA A 271 -8.94 15.20 -12.27
C ALA A 271 -8.47 16.54 -11.69
N THR A 272 -7.45 16.54 -10.81
CA THR A 272 -6.85 17.76 -10.26
C THR A 272 -6.13 18.60 -11.31
N THR A 273 -5.42 17.97 -12.25
CA THR A 273 -4.75 18.65 -13.37
C THR A 273 -5.77 19.38 -14.25
N VAL A 274 -6.94 18.76 -14.46
CA VAL A 274 -8.06 19.40 -15.20
C VAL A 274 -8.69 20.52 -14.37
N SER A 275 -8.97 20.28 -13.09
CA SER A 275 -9.55 21.26 -12.17
C SER A 275 -8.71 22.53 -12.03
N SER A 276 -7.37 22.40 -12.04
CA SER A 276 -6.43 23.52 -11.95
C SER A 276 -6.14 24.21 -13.28
N GLY A 277 -6.75 23.76 -14.39
CA GLY A 277 -6.59 24.39 -15.71
C GLY A 277 -5.27 24.07 -16.43
N TRP A 278 -4.42 23.19 -15.89
CA TRP A 278 -3.20 22.73 -16.56
C TRP A 278 -3.49 21.85 -17.77
N ALA A 279 -4.61 21.13 -17.73
CA ALA A 279 -5.18 20.42 -18.86
C ALA A 279 -6.69 20.76 -18.96
N GLU A 280 -7.29 20.47 -20.11
CA GLU A 280 -8.72 20.72 -20.35
C GLU A 280 -9.53 19.43 -20.37
N ALA A 281 -8.86 18.27 -20.57
CA ALA A 281 -9.48 16.96 -20.51
C ALA A 281 -8.47 15.87 -20.09
N GLY A 282 -9.00 14.78 -19.52
CA GLY A 282 -8.19 13.59 -19.19
C GLY A 282 -9.06 12.40 -18.82
N VAL A 283 -8.61 11.18 -19.14
CA VAL A 283 -9.35 9.97 -18.80
C VAL A 283 -9.17 9.65 -17.31
N CYS A 284 -10.28 9.55 -16.60
CA CYS A 284 -10.31 9.14 -15.20
C CYS A 284 -11.63 8.45 -14.85
N VAL A 285 -11.95 8.32 -13.58
CA VAL A 285 -13.23 7.76 -13.10
C VAL A 285 -14.10 8.85 -12.49
N ARG A 286 -15.43 8.68 -12.55
CA ARG A 286 -16.38 9.68 -12.03
C ARG A 286 -16.12 10.06 -10.56
N PRO A 287 -15.79 9.14 -9.63
CA PRO A 287 -15.45 9.52 -8.25
C PRO A 287 -14.32 10.56 -8.14
N ALA A 288 -13.28 10.40 -8.96
CA ALA A 288 -12.16 11.36 -8.97
C ALA A 288 -12.58 12.72 -9.56
N ALA A 289 -13.33 12.71 -10.65
CA ALA A 289 -13.85 13.92 -11.28
C ALA A 289 -14.82 14.69 -10.35
N ALA A 290 -15.72 13.98 -9.66
CA ALA A 290 -16.64 14.56 -8.70
C ALA A 290 -15.90 15.20 -7.51
N ALA A 291 -14.89 14.53 -6.96
CA ALA A 291 -14.06 15.07 -5.88
C ALA A 291 -13.27 16.32 -6.28
N ALA A 292 -12.91 16.46 -7.56
CA ALA A 292 -12.22 17.62 -8.12
C ALA A 292 -13.17 18.70 -8.66
N HIS A 293 -14.49 18.50 -8.55
CA HIS A 293 -15.54 19.41 -9.03
C HIS A 293 -15.43 19.76 -10.52
N VAL A 294 -15.03 18.80 -11.36
CA VAL A 294 -14.97 18.96 -12.81
C VAL A 294 -16.12 18.23 -13.51
N SER A 295 -16.46 18.69 -14.73
CA SER A 295 -17.46 18.00 -15.58
C SER A 295 -16.95 16.61 -15.98
N PHE A 296 -17.86 15.68 -16.26
CA PHE A 296 -17.53 14.31 -16.61
C PHE A 296 -18.37 13.79 -17.76
N ILE A 297 -17.72 13.20 -18.74
CA ILE A 297 -18.37 12.50 -19.86
C ILE A 297 -18.15 10.99 -19.68
N PRO A 298 -19.18 10.20 -19.38
CA PRO A 298 -19.04 8.74 -19.19
C PRO A 298 -18.68 8.05 -20.52
N VAL A 299 -17.85 7.03 -20.45
CA VAL A 299 -17.46 6.17 -21.57
C VAL A 299 -17.99 4.76 -21.36
N HIS A 300 -17.63 4.11 -20.25
CA HIS A 300 -18.10 2.76 -19.91
C HIS A 300 -18.08 2.56 -18.38
N GLN A 301 -18.59 1.40 -17.96
CA GLN A 301 -18.54 0.95 -16.57
C GLN A 301 -17.34 0.01 -16.40
N GLU A 302 -16.57 0.17 -15.33
CA GLU A 302 -15.45 -0.68 -14.96
C GLU A 302 -15.71 -1.38 -13.63
N ALA A 303 -15.29 -2.64 -13.53
CA ALA A 303 -15.20 -3.36 -12.27
C ALA A 303 -13.80 -3.18 -11.68
N TYR A 304 -13.72 -2.57 -10.50
CA TYR A 304 -12.50 -2.58 -9.71
C TYR A 304 -12.52 -3.80 -8.78
N GLU A 305 -11.54 -4.66 -8.95
CA GLU A 305 -11.44 -5.93 -8.24
C GLU A 305 -10.07 -6.05 -7.55
N LEU A 306 -10.08 -6.66 -6.38
CA LEU A 306 -8.91 -6.91 -5.56
C LEU A 306 -8.46 -8.35 -5.75
N CYS A 307 -7.31 -8.53 -6.40
CA CYS A 307 -6.70 -9.84 -6.62
C CYS A 307 -5.89 -10.25 -5.40
N VAL A 308 -6.16 -11.44 -4.88
CA VAL A 308 -5.45 -12.07 -3.78
C VAL A 308 -5.09 -13.51 -4.14
N ARG A 309 -4.05 -14.08 -3.54
CA ARG A 309 -3.72 -15.50 -3.70
C ARG A 309 -4.67 -16.37 -2.88
N ASP A 310 -5.04 -17.55 -3.40
CA ASP A 310 -5.88 -18.52 -2.68
C ASP A 310 -5.27 -18.90 -1.33
N ALA A 311 -3.95 -19.05 -1.27
CA ALA A 311 -3.21 -19.47 -0.08
C ALA A 311 -3.31 -18.49 1.11
N VAL A 312 -3.71 -17.23 0.87
CA VAL A 312 -3.83 -16.20 1.92
C VAL A 312 -5.28 -15.83 2.24
N MET A 313 -6.26 -16.58 1.72
CA MET A 313 -7.69 -16.27 1.99
C MET A 313 -8.05 -16.37 3.48
N ASP A 314 -7.38 -17.26 4.22
CA ASP A 314 -7.56 -17.43 5.66
C ASP A 314 -6.68 -16.50 6.50
N ASP A 315 -5.82 -15.69 5.88
CA ASP A 315 -5.07 -14.64 6.59
C ASP A 315 -6.05 -13.65 7.24
N ARG A 316 -5.83 -13.36 8.52
CA ARG A 316 -6.70 -12.44 9.30
C ARG A 316 -6.97 -11.12 8.57
N ARG A 317 -5.98 -10.58 7.86
CA ARG A 317 -6.07 -9.30 7.16
C ARG A 317 -6.93 -9.40 5.91
N VAL A 318 -6.82 -10.50 5.17
CA VAL A 318 -7.64 -10.78 3.96
C VAL A 318 -9.07 -11.12 4.36
N SER A 319 -9.27 -11.92 5.41
CA SER A 319 -10.60 -12.21 5.97
C SER A 319 -11.30 -10.94 6.44
N ALA A 320 -10.59 -10.03 7.12
CA ALA A 320 -11.12 -8.73 7.54
C ALA A 320 -11.46 -7.83 6.34
N LEU A 321 -10.61 -7.82 5.30
CA LEU A 321 -10.90 -7.12 4.05
C LEU A 321 -12.21 -7.62 3.44
N LEU A 322 -12.38 -8.95 3.30
CA LEU A 322 -13.60 -9.53 2.73
C LEU A 322 -14.83 -9.23 3.61
N THR A 323 -14.69 -9.29 4.93
CA THR A 323 -15.75 -8.93 5.88
C THR A 323 -16.16 -7.46 5.70
N THR A 324 -15.18 -6.55 5.56
CA THR A 324 -15.42 -5.12 5.31
C THR A 324 -16.16 -4.92 3.98
N LEU A 325 -15.70 -5.54 2.90
CA LEU A 325 -16.38 -5.45 1.58
C LEU A 325 -17.85 -5.90 1.67
N ARG A 326 -18.16 -6.91 2.47
CA ARG A 326 -19.51 -7.44 2.66
C ARG A 326 -20.37 -6.65 3.64
N SER A 327 -19.78 -5.72 4.40
CA SER A 327 -20.54 -4.95 5.39
C SER A 327 -21.53 -3.98 4.73
N THR A 328 -22.69 -3.82 5.35
CA THR A 328 -23.71 -2.86 4.90
C THR A 328 -23.18 -1.44 4.88
N THR A 329 -22.43 -1.06 5.92
CA THR A 329 -21.85 0.27 6.06
C THR A 329 -20.91 0.62 4.92
N TYR A 330 -19.97 -0.28 4.58
CA TYR A 330 -19.05 -0.05 3.47
C TYR A 330 -19.75 0.06 2.12
N ARG A 331 -20.75 -0.82 1.88
CA ARG A 331 -21.57 -0.79 0.65
C ARG A 331 -22.37 0.50 0.53
N GLN A 332 -22.90 1.04 1.62
CA GLN A 332 -23.58 2.33 1.65
C GLN A 332 -22.63 3.47 1.32
N PHE A 333 -21.45 3.52 1.94
CA PHE A 333 -20.43 4.54 1.59
C PHE A 333 -20.09 4.54 0.10
N LEU A 334 -19.95 3.36 -0.50
CA LEU A 334 -19.70 3.25 -1.95
C LEU A 334 -20.90 3.73 -2.79
N ALA A 335 -22.11 3.39 -2.38
CA ALA A 335 -23.34 3.78 -3.09
C ALA A 335 -23.58 5.31 -3.06
N ASP A 336 -23.09 5.98 -2.03
CA ASP A 336 -23.19 7.46 -1.90
C ASP A 336 -22.17 8.19 -2.77
N VAL A 337 -21.17 7.48 -3.33
CA VAL A 337 -20.16 8.10 -4.20
C VAL A 337 -20.68 8.19 -5.64
N PRO A 338 -20.63 9.40 -6.27
CA PRO A 338 -21.12 9.58 -7.63
C PRO A 338 -20.48 8.61 -8.63
N GLY A 339 -21.32 7.94 -9.42
CA GLY A 339 -20.90 7.00 -10.46
C GLY A 339 -20.42 5.64 -9.95
N CYS A 340 -20.63 5.33 -8.66
CA CYS A 340 -20.32 4.03 -8.07
C CYS A 340 -21.57 3.15 -7.91
N SER A 341 -21.36 1.83 -8.00
CA SER A 341 -22.34 0.80 -7.66
C SER A 341 -21.71 -0.25 -6.76
N SER A 342 -22.35 -0.52 -5.63
CA SER A 342 -21.95 -1.53 -4.65
C SER A 342 -22.70 -2.86 -4.77
N ALA A 343 -23.47 -3.06 -5.84
CA ALA A 343 -24.36 -4.23 -6.00
C ALA A 343 -23.64 -5.58 -5.87
N HIS A 344 -22.39 -5.67 -6.38
CA HIS A 344 -21.57 -6.88 -6.35
C HIS A 344 -20.42 -6.80 -5.33
N THR A 345 -20.37 -5.75 -4.50
CA THR A 345 -19.28 -5.56 -3.53
C THR A 345 -19.24 -6.73 -2.53
N GLY A 346 -18.07 -7.39 -2.45
CA GLY A 346 -17.84 -8.58 -1.62
C GLY A 346 -18.10 -9.91 -2.33
N ASP A 347 -18.49 -9.90 -3.62
CA ASP A 347 -18.51 -11.12 -4.44
C ASP A 347 -17.08 -11.61 -4.67
N VAL A 348 -16.91 -12.93 -4.69
CA VAL A 348 -15.60 -13.58 -4.86
C VAL A 348 -15.68 -14.55 -6.03
N ARG A 349 -14.73 -14.47 -6.94
CA ARG A 349 -14.58 -15.42 -8.04
C ARG A 349 -13.16 -15.98 -8.12
N ALA A 350 -13.03 -17.26 -8.38
CA ALA A 350 -11.72 -17.88 -8.63
C ALA A 350 -11.23 -17.51 -10.04
N VAL A 351 -9.91 -17.38 -10.18
CA VAL A 351 -9.23 -17.32 -11.47
C VAL A 351 -8.80 -18.75 -11.81
N ALA A 352 -9.60 -19.40 -12.66
CA ALA A 352 -9.37 -20.78 -13.10
C ALA A 352 -8.31 -20.86 -14.22
#